data_b30c273bbdce403153a661375d33a4f7
#
_entry.id   b30c273bbdce403153a661375d33a4f7
#
_cell.length_a   1.000
_cell.length_b   1.000
_cell.length_c   1.000
_cell.angle_alpha   90.00
_cell.angle_beta   90.00
_cell.angle_gamma   90.00
#
_symmetry.space_group_name_H-M   'P 1'
#
loop_
_entity.id
_entity.type
_entity.pdbx_description
1 polymer ?
#
loop_
_entity_poly.entity_id
_entity_poly.type
_entity_poly.pdbx_seq_one_letter_code
_entity_poly.pdbx_strand_id
1 'polypeptide(L)'
;FGPFEAVLLHLIQILKPHTEIIWIDNGYNTHATYKFADKLCEQLKLNLKVYTPTMTARRRDARMGGIPEVDTELHLQFTKQVKIEPFKKALKEIQPEVWLTAIRRVQTVQRAGTDIVSADKNGLLKVAPVLNMTDADMIAYLETNNLPNELDYYDPTKVYANRECGLHNRD
;
A
#
# COMPACT_ATOMS: atom_id res chain seq x y z
N PHE A 1 1.79 5.07 0.09
CA PHE A 1 1.27 6.22 0.85
C PHE A 1 -0.03 6.68 0.20
N GLY A 2 -1.13 6.40 0.87
CA GLY A 2 -2.48 6.77 0.43
C GLY A 2 -3.28 7.34 1.59
N PRO A 3 -4.58 7.61 1.39
CA PRO A 3 -5.46 8.12 2.44
C PRO A 3 -5.43 7.25 3.69
N PHE A 4 -5.31 7.89 4.86
CA PHE A 4 -5.29 7.28 6.19
C PHE A 4 -4.06 6.41 6.53
N GLU A 5 -3.08 6.25 5.64
CA GLU A 5 -1.88 5.43 5.91
C GLU A 5 -1.10 5.93 7.13
N ALA A 6 -1.14 7.23 7.42
CA ALA A 6 -0.48 7.82 8.57
C ALA A 6 -0.92 7.21 9.91
N VAL A 7 -2.15 6.70 10.01
CA VAL A 7 -2.66 6.06 11.24
C VAL A 7 -1.86 4.81 11.58
N LEU A 8 -1.75 3.87 10.63
CA LEU A 8 -1.00 2.64 10.87
C LEU A 8 0.50 2.92 11.08
N LEU A 9 1.07 3.83 10.29
CA LEU A 9 2.49 4.18 10.41
C LEU A 9 2.82 4.81 11.77
N HIS A 10 1.94 5.66 12.28
CA HIS A 10 2.10 6.24 13.61
C HIS A 10 1.95 5.19 14.72
N LEU A 11 0.95 4.30 14.64
CA LEU A 11 0.78 3.20 15.59
C LEU A 11 2.03 2.31 15.64
N ILE A 12 2.59 1.97 14.48
CA ILE A 12 3.82 1.18 14.39
C ILE A 12 4.98 1.94 15.04
N GLN A 13 5.12 3.23 14.76
CA GLN A 13 6.23 4.02 15.30
C GLN A 13 6.18 4.14 16.83
N ILE A 14 4.98 4.20 17.42
CA ILE A 14 4.82 4.22 18.88
C ILE A 14 5.12 2.87 19.51
N LEU A 15 4.59 1.79 18.92
CA LEU A 15 4.62 0.45 19.54
C LEU A 15 5.92 -0.31 19.24
N LYS A 16 6.47 -0.15 18.05
CA LYS A 16 7.69 -0.83 17.60
C LYS A 16 8.48 0.07 16.67
N PRO A 17 9.16 1.11 17.20
CA PRO A 17 10.00 1.99 16.41
C PRO A 17 11.08 1.18 15.66
N HIS A 18 11.55 1.71 14.54
CA HIS A 18 12.50 1.07 13.62
C HIS A 18 11.96 -0.13 12.83
N THR A 19 10.65 -0.45 12.93
CA THR A 19 10.03 -1.42 12.00
C THR A 19 10.26 -0.98 10.56
N GLU A 20 10.67 -1.92 9.71
CA GLU A 20 10.87 -1.64 8.29
C GLU A 20 9.52 -1.36 7.60
N ILE A 21 9.44 -0.21 6.94
CA ILE A 21 8.28 0.19 6.15
C ILE A 21 8.62 -0.02 4.69
N ILE A 22 7.83 -0.84 4.00
CA ILE A 22 8.00 -1.10 2.57
C ILE A 22 7.08 -0.16 1.79
N TRP A 23 7.64 0.61 0.88
CA TRP A 23 6.89 1.35 -0.11
C TRP A 23 7.19 0.82 -1.52
N ILE A 24 6.15 0.39 -2.21
CA ILE A 24 6.23 0.08 -3.63
C ILE A 24 5.93 1.36 -4.41
N ASP A 25 6.97 2.05 -4.83
CA ASP A 25 6.83 3.18 -5.74
C ASP A 25 6.68 2.67 -7.16
N ASN A 26 5.44 2.65 -7.63
CA ASN A 26 5.07 2.17 -8.96
C ASN A 26 5.49 3.10 -10.10
N GLY A 27 5.91 4.34 -9.80
CA GLY A 27 6.30 5.38 -10.76
C GLY A 27 5.13 6.18 -11.34
N TYR A 28 3.90 5.97 -10.84
CA TYR A 28 2.68 6.66 -11.29
C TYR A 28 1.96 7.39 -10.15
N ASN A 29 2.60 7.50 -8.99
CA ASN A 29 2.04 8.25 -7.86
C ASN A 29 1.86 9.73 -8.24
N THR A 30 0.89 10.41 -7.64
CA THR A 30 0.71 11.85 -7.80
C THR A 30 1.87 12.62 -7.14
N HIS A 31 2.06 13.86 -7.55
CA HIS A 31 3.04 14.74 -6.91
C HIS A 31 2.72 14.97 -5.42
N ALA A 32 1.43 15.06 -5.09
CA ALA A 32 0.96 15.18 -3.70
C ALA A 32 1.33 13.94 -2.88
N THR A 33 1.14 12.74 -3.43
CA THR A 33 1.55 11.48 -2.77
C THR A 33 3.05 11.46 -2.44
N TYR A 34 3.92 11.89 -3.36
CA TYR A 34 5.38 11.93 -3.08
C TYR A 34 5.72 12.91 -1.96
N LYS A 35 5.19 14.14 -2.00
CA LYS A 35 5.40 15.12 -0.94
C LYS A 35 4.86 14.67 0.41
N PHE A 36 3.70 14.01 0.40
CA PHE A 36 3.10 13.45 1.60
C PHE A 36 3.97 12.35 2.21
N ALA A 37 4.50 11.45 1.38
CA ALA A 37 5.38 10.39 1.83
C ALA A 37 6.65 10.95 2.50
N ASP A 38 7.32 11.90 1.85
CA ASP A 38 8.54 12.52 2.40
C ASP A 38 8.26 13.23 3.73
N LYS A 39 7.19 14.05 3.77
CA LYS A 39 6.77 14.75 4.99
C LYS A 39 6.47 13.77 6.14
N LEU A 40 5.73 12.69 5.85
CA LEU A 40 5.35 11.71 6.87
C LEU A 40 6.56 10.90 7.35
N CYS A 41 7.47 10.55 6.45
CA CYS A 41 8.72 9.88 6.80
C CYS A 41 9.59 10.72 7.73
N GLU A 42 9.70 12.01 7.46
CA GLU A 42 10.45 12.94 8.30
C GLU A 42 9.78 13.13 9.67
N GLN A 43 8.45 13.38 9.68
CA GLN A 43 7.68 13.61 10.90
C GLN A 43 7.71 12.41 11.84
N LEU A 44 7.54 11.21 11.31
CA LEU A 44 7.48 9.96 12.07
C LEU A 44 8.84 9.25 12.17
N LYS A 45 9.90 9.75 11.53
CA LYS A 45 11.24 9.12 11.47
C LYS A 45 11.17 7.66 11.03
N LEU A 46 10.44 7.40 9.93
CA LEU A 46 10.17 6.05 9.45
C LEU A 46 11.44 5.38 8.90
N ASN A 47 11.60 4.09 9.17
CA ASN A 47 12.62 3.25 8.53
C ASN A 47 12.07 2.76 7.16
N LEU A 48 12.06 3.67 6.17
CA LEU A 48 11.47 3.43 4.86
C LEU A 48 12.43 2.72 3.92
N LYS A 49 11.95 1.63 3.30
CA LYS A 49 12.58 0.98 2.14
C LYS A 49 11.69 1.12 0.92
N VAL A 50 12.22 1.76 -0.13
CA VAL A 50 11.49 1.98 -1.39
C VAL A 50 11.88 0.91 -2.40
N TYR A 51 10.88 0.26 -2.99
CA TYR A 51 11.06 -0.71 -4.07
C TYR A 51 10.36 -0.21 -5.33
N THR A 52 11.10 -0.16 -6.42
CA THR A 52 10.64 0.34 -7.71
C THR A 52 10.59 -0.78 -8.74
N PRO A 53 9.74 -0.65 -9.78
CA PRO A 53 9.80 -1.51 -10.97
C PRO A 53 11.18 -1.43 -11.66
N THR A 54 11.61 -2.52 -12.27
CA THR A 54 12.85 -2.56 -13.05
C THR A 54 12.82 -1.61 -14.26
N MET A 55 11.63 -1.35 -14.80
CA MET A 55 11.42 -0.44 -15.93
C MET A 55 10.80 0.87 -15.44
N THR A 56 11.33 2.01 -15.87
CA THR A 56 10.73 3.32 -15.56
C THR A 56 9.33 3.47 -16.16
N ALA A 57 8.47 4.28 -15.53
CA ALA A 57 7.13 4.57 -16.02
C ALA A 57 7.16 5.07 -17.47
N ARG A 58 8.00 6.05 -17.81
CA ARG A 58 8.10 6.59 -19.18
C ARG A 58 8.46 5.52 -20.22
N ARG A 59 9.39 4.62 -19.91
CA ARG A 59 9.75 3.54 -20.85
C ARG A 59 8.60 2.54 -21.00
N ARG A 60 7.87 2.25 -19.93
CA ARG A 60 6.70 1.37 -19.95
C ARG A 60 5.58 1.99 -20.78
N ASP A 61 5.28 3.27 -20.60
CA ASP A 61 4.27 4.00 -21.36
C ASP A 61 4.56 3.98 -22.87
N ALA A 62 5.82 4.18 -23.25
CA ALA A 62 6.24 4.08 -24.65
C ALA A 62 6.04 2.68 -25.25
N ARG A 63 6.10 1.62 -24.44
CA ARG A 63 5.94 0.23 -24.88
C ARG A 63 4.50 -0.27 -24.85
N MET A 64 3.69 0.21 -23.92
CA MET A 64 2.32 -0.25 -23.68
C MET A 64 1.26 0.75 -24.19
N GLY A 65 1.67 1.94 -24.66
CA GLY A 65 0.75 2.99 -25.09
C GLY A 65 0.12 3.77 -23.92
N GLY A 66 0.78 3.79 -22.76
CA GLY A 66 0.27 4.35 -21.51
C GLY A 66 -0.13 3.28 -20.51
N ILE A 67 -1.00 3.63 -19.55
CA ILE A 67 -1.58 2.66 -18.61
C ILE A 67 -2.66 1.87 -19.35
N PRO A 68 -2.55 0.51 -19.44
CA PRO A 68 -3.51 -0.28 -20.18
C PRO A 68 -4.91 -0.28 -19.55
N GLU A 69 -5.91 -0.53 -20.40
CA GLU A 69 -7.30 -0.69 -19.93
C GLU A 69 -7.43 -1.85 -18.96
N VAL A 70 -8.24 -1.64 -17.94
CA VAL A 70 -8.56 -2.64 -16.90
C VAL A 70 -9.20 -3.88 -17.51
N ASP A 71 -8.97 -5.03 -16.86
CA ASP A 71 -9.50 -6.33 -17.28
C ASP A 71 -8.92 -6.86 -18.62
N THR A 72 -7.83 -6.27 -19.10
CA THR A 72 -7.05 -6.79 -20.21
C THR A 72 -5.83 -7.58 -19.72
N GLU A 73 -5.33 -8.52 -20.54
CA GLU A 73 -4.07 -9.21 -20.25
C GLU A 73 -2.89 -8.23 -20.12
N LEU A 74 -2.90 -7.15 -20.90
CA LEU A 74 -1.88 -6.13 -20.83
C LEU A 74 -1.89 -5.39 -19.49
N HIS A 75 -3.08 -5.14 -18.91
CA HIS A 75 -3.20 -4.55 -17.57
C HIS A 75 -2.74 -5.54 -16.48
N LEU A 76 -2.96 -6.83 -16.63
CA LEU A 76 -2.40 -7.84 -15.72
C LEU A 76 -0.87 -7.83 -15.76
N GLN A 77 -0.26 -7.76 -16.95
CA GLN A 77 1.19 -7.62 -17.10
C GLN A 77 1.71 -6.31 -16.51
N PHE A 78 1.00 -5.21 -16.74
CA PHE A 78 1.32 -3.90 -16.15
C PHE A 78 1.32 -4.00 -14.62
N THR A 79 0.23 -4.49 -14.01
CA THR A 79 0.10 -4.66 -12.55
C THR A 79 1.21 -5.53 -11.98
N LYS A 80 1.53 -6.64 -12.66
CA LYS A 80 2.64 -7.51 -12.27
C LYS A 80 3.96 -6.73 -12.21
N GLN A 81 4.28 -5.97 -13.25
CA GLN A 81 5.54 -5.21 -13.33
C GLN A 81 5.63 -4.08 -12.31
N VAL A 82 4.54 -3.31 -12.12
CA VAL A 82 4.60 -2.09 -11.29
C VAL A 82 4.38 -2.34 -9.82
N LYS A 83 3.80 -3.48 -9.45
CA LYS A 83 3.40 -3.74 -8.06
C LYS A 83 3.83 -5.11 -7.53
N ILE A 84 3.48 -6.18 -8.23
CA ILE A 84 3.67 -7.53 -7.71
C ILE A 84 5.16 -7.92 -7.67
N GLU A 85 5.91 -7.69 -8.74
CA GLU A 85 7.34 -8.01 -8.80
C GLU A 85 8.18 -7.23 -7.79
N PRO A 86 8.04 -5.88 -7.67
CA PRO A 86 8.73 -5.12 -6.62
C PRO A 86 8.37 -5.59 -5.21
N PHE A 87 7.09 -5.92 -4.95
CA PHE A 87 6.67 -6.43 -3.66
C PHE A 87 7.27 -7.81 -3.34
N LYS A 88 7.26 -8.73 -4.31
CA LYS A 88 7.91 -10.05 -4.16
C LYS A 88 9.41 -9.91 -3.90
N LYS A 89 10.07 -8.94 -4.57
CA LYS A 89 11.47 -8.61 -4.30
C LYS A 89 11.67 -8.16 -2.86
N ALA A 90 10.83 -7.24 -2.38
CA ALA A 90 10.87 -6.76 -0.99
C ALA A 90 10.73 -7.92 0.02
N LEU A 91 9.72 -8.77 -0.16
CA LEU A 91 9.51 -9.92 0.73
C LEU A 91 10.69 -10.91 0.71
N LYS A 92 11.30 -11.12 -0.46
CA LYS A 92 12.47 -12.00 -0.59
C LYS A 92 13.71 -11.43 0.11
N GLU A 93 13.91 -10.12 0.08
CA GLU A 93 15.06 -9.45 0.71
C GLU A 93 14.90 -9.32 2.23
N ILE A 94 13.70 -8.98 2.69
CA ILE A 94 13.42 -8.71 4.11
C ILE A 94 13.09 -9.99 4.87
N GLN A 95 12.46 -10.97 4.22
CA GLN A 95 11.99 -12.23 4.80
C GLN A 95 11.18 -12.00 6.10
N PRO A 96 10.11 -11.17 6.08
CA PRO A 96 9.37 -10.85 7.27
C PRO A 96 8.58 -12.06 7.78
N GLU A 97 8.46 -12.20 9.10
CA GLU A 97 7.55 -13.16 9.74
C GLU A 97 6.12 -12.62 9.80
N VAL A 98 5.99 -11.29 9.86
CA VAL A 98 4.71 -10.58 9.96
C VAL A 98 4.65 -9.44 8.96
N TRP A 99 3.56 -9.36 8.23
CA TRP A 99 3.22 -8.25 7.34
C TRP A 99 2.03 -7.47 7.91
N LEU A 100 2.27 -6.22 8.31
CA LEU A 100 1.21 -5.30 8.75
C LEU A 100 0.62 -4.58 7.54
N THR A 101 -0.71 -4.43 7.51
CA THR A 101 -1.43 -3.78 6.41
C THR A 101 -2.53 -2.87 6.93
N ALA A 102 -2.77 -1.74 6.25
CA ALA A 102 -3.77 -0.74 6.60
C ALA A 102 -5.16 -1.00 5.97
N ILE A 103 -5.45 -2.24 5.57
CA ILE A 103 -6.78 -2.57 5.03
C ILE A 103 -7.85 -2.44 6.11
N ARG A 104 -9.07 -2.02 5.67
CA ARG A 104 -10.23 -1.87 6.56
C ARG A 104 -11.46 -2.55 5.95
N ARG A 105 -12.34 -3.07 6.80
CA ARG A 105 -13.58 -3.78 6.37
C ARG A 105 -14.48 -2.91 5.50
N VAL A 106 -14.54 -1.62 5.82
CA VAL A 106 -15.42 -0.66 5.14
C VAL A 106 -14.98 -0.31 3.70
N GLN A 107 -13.78 -0.73 3.29
CA GLN A 107 -13.22 -0.33 1.98
C GLN A 107 -13.77 -1.14 0.81
N THR A 108 -14.02 -2.44 0.99
CA THR A 108 -14.57 -3.31 -0.07
C THR A 108 -15.40 -4.45 0.55
N VAL A 109 -16.33 -5.01 -0.23
CA VAL A 109 -17.15 -6.16 0.19
C VAL A 109 -16.26 -7.37 0.51
N GLN A 110 -15.20 -7.58 -0.25
CA GLN A 110 -14.27 -8.69 -0.03
C GLN A 110 -13.58 -8.61 1.33
N ARG A 111 -13.34 -7.39 1.84
CA ARG A 111 -12.70 -7.17 3.15
C ARG A 111 -13.64 -7.35 4.33
N ALA A 112 -14.95 -7.34 4.11
CA ALA A 112 -15.94 -7.52 5.18
C ALA A 112 -15.74 -8.85 5.94
N GLY A 113 -15.35 -9.92 5.23
CA GLY A 113 -15.09 -11.24 5.80
C GLY A 113 -13.62 -11.52 6.17
N THR A 114 -12.75 -10.50 6.18
CA THR A 114 -11.33 -10.68 6.49
C THR A 114 -11.10 -10.73 8.01
N ASP A 115 -10.22 -11.61 8.47
CA ASP A 115 -9.77 -11.65 9.85
C ASP A 115 -8.65 -10.64 10.11
N ILE A 116 -8.54 -10.17 11.37
CA ILE A 116 -7.45 -9.25 11.78
C ILE A 116 -6.09 -9.92 11.56
N VAL A 117 -6.01 -11.21 11.85
CA VAL A 117 -4.80 -12.03 11.67
C VAL A 117 -5.12 -13.17 10.72
N SER A 118 -4.33 -13.33 9.68
CA SER A 118 -4.38 -14.46 8.75
C SER A 118 -2.98 -14.87 8.36
N ALA A 119 -2.81 -16.08 7.83
CA ALA A 119 -1.54 -16.53 7.28
C ALA A 119 -1.69 -16.76 5.77
N ASP A 120 -0.62 -16.48 5.02
CA ASP A 120 -0.55 -16.91 3.62
C ASP A 120 -0.08 -18.39 3.53
N LYS A 121 -0.08 -18.94 2.31
CA LYS A 121 0.33 -20.33 2.05
C LYS A 121 1.81 -20.62 2.40
N ASN A 122 2.62 -19.60 2.59
CA ASN A 122 4.04 -19.72 2.95
C ASN A 122 4.30 -19.50 4.45
N GLY A 123 3.24 -19.31 5.25
CA GLY A 123 3.33 -19.08 6.69
C GLY A 123 3.57 -17.62 7.09
N LEU A 124 3.62 -16.67 6.14
CA LEU A 124 3.71 -15.24 6.44
C LEU A 124 2.40 -14.79 7.12
N LEU A 125 2.50 -14.30 8.33
CA LEU A 125 1.37 -13.73 9.06
C LEU A 125 1.01 -12.36 8.48
N LYS A 126 -0.25 -12.19 8.10
CA LYS A 126 -0.82 -10.90 7.68
C LYS A 126 -1.67 -10.36 8.82
N VAL A 127 -1.35 -9.17 9.29
CA VAL A 127 -2.07 -8.53 10.39
C VAL A 127 -2.60 -7.17 9.93
N ALA A 128 -3.88 -6.93 10.14
CA ALA A 128 -4.58 -5.69 9.82
C ALA A 128 -5.06 -4.99 11.10
N PRO A 129 -4.18 -4.25 11.81
CA PRO A 129 -4.51 -3.67 13.12
C PRO A 129 -5.68 -2.69 13.10
N VAL A 130 -5.86 -2.00 11.98
CA VAL A 130 -6.91 -0.98 11.79
C VAL A 130 -8.15 -1.52 11.06
N LEU A 131 -8.27 -2.85 10.92
CA LEU A 131 -9.31 -3.50 10.10
C LEU A 131 -10.72 -3.04 10.43
N ASN A 132 -11.03 -2.86 11.72
CA ASN A 132 -12.37 -2.49 12.19
C ASN A 132 -12.60 -0.98 12.32
N MET A 133 -11.58 -0.15 12.05
CA MET A 133 -11.73 1.30 12.12
C MET A 133 -12.57 1.83 10.95
N THR A 134 -13.55 2.66 11.27
CA THR A 134 -14.35 3.41 10.29
C THR A 134 -13.58 4.63 9.78
N ASP A 135 -14.12 5.32 8.77
CA ASP A 135 -13.54 6.59 8.31
C ASP A 135 -13.57 7.65 9.40
N ALA A 136 -14.62 7.67 10.22
CA ALA A 136 -14.73 8.57 11.36
C ALA A 136 -13.65 8.30 12.41
N ASP A 137 -13.37 7.03 12.71
CA ASP A 137 -12.31 6.65 13.65
C ASP A 137 -10.93 7.06 13.13
N MET A 138 -10.68 6.87 11.82
CA MET A 138 -9.42 7.26 11.20
C MET A 138 -9.22 8.78 11.22
N ILE A 139 -10.27 9.56 10.90
CA ILE A 139 -10.25 11.03 10.96
C ILE A 139 -9.97 11.50 12.38
N ALA A 140 -10.72 11.00 13.36
CA ALA A 140 -10.54 11.37 14.77
C ALA A 140 -9.12 11.04 15.26
N TYR A 141 -8.56 9.91 14.83
CA TYR A 141 -7.19 9.54 15.17
C TYR A 141 -6.16 10.50 14.58
N LEU A 142 -6.31 10.86 13.30
CA LEU A 142 -5.42 11.82 12.63
C LEU A 142 -5.45 13.19 13.31
N GLU A 143 -6.65 13.71 13.63
CA GLU A 143 -6.84 14.98 14.31
C GLU A 143 -6.21 14.96 15.70
N THR A 144 -6.51 13.95 16.51
CA THR A 144 -6.00 13.81 17.88
C THR A 144 -4.47 13.79 17.93
N ASN A 145 -3.83 13.18 16.93
CA ASN A 145 -2.37 13.01 16.90
C ASN A 145 -1.68 14.02 15.97
N ASN A 146 -2.40 15.02 15.46
CA ASN A 146 -1.87 16.04 14.53
C ASN A 146 -1.11 15.44 13.34
N LEU A 147 -1.71 14.40 12.72
CA LEU A 147 -1.13 13.70 11.59
C LEU A 147 -1.70 14.21 10.26
N PRO A 148 -0.88 14.32 9.22
CA PRO A 148 -1.35 14.73 7.91
C PRO A 148 -2.15 13.60 7.24
N ASN A 149 -3.03 13.96 6.32
CA ASN A 149 -3.72 13.05 5.41
C ASN A 149 -3.60 13.59 3.98
N GLU A 150 -3.52 12.71 3.00
CA GLU A 150 -3.48 13.10 1.59
C GLU A 150 -4.55 12.33 0.83
N LEU A 151 -5.46 13.06 0.20
CA LEU A 151 -6.58 12.51 -0.56
C LEU A 151 -6.31 12.46 -2.07
N ASP A 152 -5.33 13.25 -2.56
CA ASP A 152 -4.88 13.15 -3.96
C ASP A 152 -3.98 11.94 -4.13
N TYR A 153 -4.64 10.80 -4.28
CA TYR A 153 -4.01 9.48 -4.40
C TYR A 153 -4.48 8.77 -5.67
N TYR A 154 -3.54 8.20 -6.39
CA TYR A 154 -3.80 7.41 -7.57
C TYR A 154 -3.04 6.08 -7.55
N ASP A 155 -3.76 4.98 -7.71
CA ASP A 155 -3.17 3.64 -7.91
C ASP A 155 -3.58 3.11 -9.29
N PRO A 156 -2.67 3.08 -10.27
CA PRO A 156 -2.97 2.65 -11.64
C PRO A 156 -3.38 1.17 -11.73
N THR A 157 -3.16 0.39 -10.67
CA THR A 157 -3.58 -1.01 -10.60
C THR A 157 -5.00 -1.18 -10.06
N LYS A 158 -5.62 -0.06 -9.60
CA LYS A 158 -6.97 -0.02 -9.03
C LYS A 158 -7.80 1.02 -9.78
N VAL A 159 -8.24 0.73 -10.99
CA VAL A 159 -8.99 1.72 -11.79
C VAL A 159 -10.41 1.96 -11.26
N TYR A 160 -10.98 1.04 -10.48
CA TYR A 160 -12.24 1.23 -9.77
C TYR A 160 -12.02 1.22 -8.25
N ALA A 161 -12.65 2.15 -7.54
CA ALA A 161 -12.52 2.33 -6.09
C ALA A 161 -12.79 1.05 -5.27
N ASN A 162 -13.57 0.13 -5.82
CA ASN A 162 -13.98 -1.11 -5.15
C ASN A 162 -13.15 -2.35 -5.54
N ARG A 163 -12.05 -2.18 -6.31
CA ARG A 163 -11.22 -3.31 -6.75
C ARG A 163 -10.04 -3.53 -5.80
N GLU A 164 -9.83 -4.81 -5.45
CA GLU A 164 -8.64 -5.20 -4.70
C GLU A 164 -7.38 -5.08 -5.58
N CYS A 165 -6.32 -4.55 -5.00
CA CYS A 165 -5.01 -4.66 -5.62
C CYS A 165 -4.53 -6.11 -5.48
N GLY A 166 -3.89 -6.67 -6.51
CA GLY A 166 -3.45 -8.06 -6.54
C GLY A 166 -2.54 -8.53 -5.40
N LEU A 167 -2.18 -7.66 -4.44
CA LEU A 167 -1.43 -8.02 -3.24
C LEU A 167 -2.29 -8.74 -2.18
N HIS A 168 -3.59 -8.56 -2.21
CA HIS A 168 -4.52 -9.10 -1.20
C HIS A 168 -5.44 -10.19 -1.75
N ASN A 169 -5.31 -10.57 -3.02
CA ASN A 169 -6.08 -11.68 -3.57
C ASN A 169 -5.65 -12.98 -2.87
N ARG A 170 -6.64 -13.77 -2.47
CA ARG A 170 -6.45 -15.15 -2.03
C ARG A 170 -6.25 -15.98 -3.31
N ASP A 171 -5.03 -16.40 -3.59
CA ASP A 171 -4.74 -17.48 -4.53
C ASP A 171 -4.87 -18.83 -3.81
#